data_e83492dde7f00490f87215098a711117
#
_entry.id   e83492dde7f00490f87215098a711117
#
_cell.length_a   1.000
_cell.length_b   1.000
_cell.length_c   1.000
_cell.angle_alpha   90.00
_cell.angle_beta   90.00
_cell.angle_gamma   90.00
#
_symmetry.space_group_name_H-M   'P 1'
#
loop_
_entity.id
_entity.type
_entity.pdbx_description
1 polymer ?
#
loop_
_entity_poly.entity_id
_entity_poly.type
_entity_poly.pdbx_seq_one_letter_code
_entity_poly.pdbx_strand_id
1 'polypeptide(L)'
;MLQTNKTYSSQQPAQSEGDEAVDFAHYIGIFRRRIFYFAIPFVLLLIIGFVISAIQRPIYHAEGKILVESPEIPTDLVQPTVTAVATERIQVIQQRIMNRDTLLSIVNKFGLFASEQRWMSGTELLDLMRARAEIQLVDIDTEIRPGKDGKKSAAAPRPNNKSSAIAFTMSFEYENPELAMKVANEFLTLILNEDVRARTNRATETTQFLAREAKRLQGELDTVNAQISEMKRAGEATQDVSEALNSEKLKSQMALLTAMKSDLIGRTSIYSGAHPALKALKKRIAALEEEISHGPTVDSARREGGTNIDVLDQQRTSIEKNLDDATKKLTAARLGESMERNQQSEHLQVIEQPALPQQPIKPKRLKLFAISLALATMSGFGVVFLAEILDKSIRGSRELAGVVDSRLVVAIPYISTAGEIRQRKRKIVLLWATLAVVLFAGLAAALYIGIQIDFSWFDRPWLDSLTRLTK
;
A
#
# COMPACT_ATOMS: atom_id res chain seq x y z
N MET A 1 49.40 -43.59 -96.22
CA MET A 1 48.29 -42.90 -96.85
C MET A 1 47.05 -43.17 -96.03
N LEU A 2 46.77 -42.47 -94.99
CA LEU A 2 45.46 -42.51 -94.29
C LEU A 2 45.30 -41.19 -93.59
N GLN A 3 44.42 -40.37 -94.08
CA GLN A 3 43.99 -39.13 -93.46
C GLN A 3 43.17 -39.47 -92.23
N THR A 4 43.57 -39.03 -91.10
CA THR A 4 42.75 -39.05 -89.87
C THR A 4 42.03 -37.73 -89.69
N ASN A 5 40.69 -37.82 -89.93
CA ASN A 5 39.73 -36.73 -89.77
C ASN A 5 39.58 -36.49 -88.24
N LYS A 6 40.00 -35.34 -87.69
CA LYS A 6 39.80 -34.95 -86.37
C LYS A 6 38.52 -34.13 -86.23
N THR A 7 37.48 -34.82 -85.80
CA THR A 7 36.17 -34.23 -85.53
C THR A 7 36.27 -33.30 -84.33
N TYR A 8 36.14 -32.00 -84.49
CA TYR A 8 35.98 -31.05 -83.41
C TYR A 8 34.55 -31.18 -82.87
N SER A 9 34.40 -31.77 -81.74
CA SER A 9 33.15 -31.72 -80.92
C SER A 9 33.03 -30.34 -80.30
N SER A 10 32.02 -29.61 -80.75
CA SER A 10 31.57 -28.37 -80.06
C SER A 10 30.96 -28.68 -78.75
N GLN A 11 31.79 -28.53 -77.68
CA GLN A 11 31.26 -28.47 -76.32
C GLN A 11 30.51 -27.15 -76.19
N GLN A 12 29.20 -27.20 -76.19
CA GLN A 12 28.33 -26.16 -75.59
C GLN A 12 28.68 -26.04 -74.13
N PRO A 13 28.94 -24.84 -73.60
CA PRO A 13 29.02 -24.67 -72.15
C PRO A 13 27.66 -24.92 -71.56
N ALA A 14 27.57 -25.89 -70.66
CA ALA A 14 26.41 -26.13 -69.86
C ALA A 14 26.00 -24.83 -69.15
N GLN A 15 24.78 -24.42 -69.43
CA GLN A 15 24.07 -23.45 -68.61
C GLN A 15 23.98 -24.09 -67.20
N SER A 16 24.80 -23.66 -66.28
CA SER A 16 24.56 -23.89 -64.87
C SER A 16 23.42 -23.00 -64.42
N GLU A 17 22.22 -23.55 -64.52
CA GLU A 17 21.08 -23.09 -63.69
C GLU A 17 21.50 -23.30 -62.21
N GLY A 18 21.34 -22.24 -61.46
CA GLY A 18 21.24 -22.35 -60.02
C GLY A 18 22.53 -22.20 -59.27
N ASP A 19 22.74 -21.10 -58.78
CA ASP A 19 22.93 -20.84 -57.37
C ASP A 19 22.79 -19.32 -57.21
N GLU A 20 21.61 -18.90 -56.78
CA GLU A 20 21.45 -17.65 -56.10
C GLU A 20 22.17 -17.72 -54.73
N ALA A 21 23.39 -18.21 -54.75
CA ALA A 21 24.29 -17.99 -53.61
C ALA A 21 24.51 -16.50 -53.53
N VAL A 22 23.85 -15.89 -52.54
CA VAL A 22 24.03 -14.49 -52.18
C VAL A 22 25.51 -14.18 -52.23
N ASP A 23 25.95 -13.45 -53.30
CA ASP A 23 27.36 -13.19 -53.55
C ASP A 23 27.90 -12.22 -52.49
N PHE A 24 28.24 -12.75 -51.32
CA PHE A 24 28.81 -12.00 -50.20
C PHE A 24 29.97 -11.11 -50.58
N ALA A 25 30.73 -11.51 -51.61
CA ALA A 25 31.83 -10.71 -52.13
C ALA A 25 31.33 -9.39 -52.74
N HIS A 26 30.18 -9.42 -53.40
CA HIS A 26 29.55 -8.21 -53.95
C HIS A 26 29.14 -7.21 -52.84
N TYR A 27 28.47 -7.68 -51.77
CA TYR A 27 28.07 -6.84 -50.64
C TYR A 27 29.27 -6.29 -49.88
N ILE A 28 30.32 -7.10 -49.68
CA ILE A 28 31.58 -6.64 -49.10
C ILE A 28 32.22 -5.55 -49.96
N GLY A 29 32.17 -5.69 -51.30
CA GLY A 29 32.65 -4.68 -52.25
C GLY A 29 31.92 -3.36 -52.13
N ILE A 30 30.57 -3.37 -51.99
CA ILE A 30 29.72 -2.20 -51.78
C ILE A 30 30.09 -1.56 -50.45
N PHE A 31 30.15 -2.33 -49.38
CA PHE A 31 30.46 -1.86 -48.00
C PHE A 31 31.86 -1.21 -47.96
N ARG A 32 32.88 -1.85 -48.54
CA ARG A 32 34.23 -1.30 -48.54
C ARG A 32 34.38 -0.02 -49.35
N ARG A 33 33.54 0.18 -50.36
CA ARG A 33 33.51 1.38 -51.19
C ARG A 33 32.79 2.52 -50.49
N ARG A 34 31.74 2.22 -49.68
CA ARG A 34 30.88 3.18 -49.03
C ARG A 34 31.07 3.25 -47.53
N ILE A 35 32.23 2.79 -47.03
CA ILE A 35 32.54 2.71 -45.61
C ILE A 35 32.40 4.07 -44.89
N PHE A 36 32.59 5.17 -45.61
CA PHE A 36 32.47 6.52 -45.06
C PHE A 36 30.99 6.89 -44.79
N TYR A 37 30.10 6.46 -45.66
CA TYR A 37 28.66 6.67 -45.47
C TYR A 37 28.12 5.88 -44.31
N PHE A 38 28.76 4.77 -43.99
CA PHE A 38 28.49 3.99 -42.77
C PHE A 38 29.15 4.64 -41.54
N ALA A 39 30.43 4.98 -41.60
CA ALA A 39 31.23 5.37 -40.46
C ALA A 39 30.78 6.71 -39.85
N ILE A 40 30.38 7.69 -40.68
CA ILE A 40 29.98 9.02 -40.19
C ILE A 40 28.74 8.94 -39.29
N PRO A 41 27.58 8.42 -39.71
CA PRO A 41 26.40 8.35 -38.85
C PRO A 41 26.59 7.39 -37.69
N PHE A 42 27.33 6.29 -37.88
CA PHE A 42 27.66 5.32 -36.85
C PHE A 42 28.40 6.00 -35.69
N VAL A 43 29.50 6.68 -35.98
CA VAL A 43 30.33 7.35 -34.93
C VAL A 43 29.57 8.50 -34.30
N LEU A 44 28.85 9.28 -35.08
CA LEU A 44 28.07 10.41 -34.56
C LEU A 44 27.01 9.94 -33.56
N LEU A 45 26.22 8.91 -33.88
CA LEU A 45 25.21 8.36 -32.98
C LEU A 45 25.85 7.67 -31.77
N LEU A 46 26.98 7.01 -31.93
CA LEU A 46 27.69 6.38 -30.81
C LEU A 46 28.22 7.46 -29.83
N ILE A 47 28.76 8.58 -30.33
CA ILE A 47 29.18 9.70 -29.49
C ILE A 47 27.98 10.32 -28.76
N ILE A 48 26.88 10.56 -29.48
CA ILE A 48 25.64 11.09 -28.84
C ILE A 48 25.16 10.16 -27.73
N GLY A 49 25.09 8.84 -27.97
CA GLY A 49 24.68 7.86 -26.99
C GLY A 49 25.62 7.81 -25.78
N PHE A 50 26.94 7.93 -26.02
CA PHE A 50 27.93 7.98 -24.95
C PHE A 50 27.78 9.26 -24.10
N VAL A 51 27.61 10.42 -24.72
CA VAL A 51 27.41 11.70 -24.05
C VAL A 51 26.13 11.68 -23.21
N ILE A 52 25.02 11.17 -23.75
CA ILE A 52 23.78 11.02 -22.99
C ILE A 52 24.00 10.12 -21.78
N SER A 53 24.69 8.98 -21.94
CA SER A 53 25.00 8.06 -20.84
C SER A 53 25.92 8.67 -19.76
N ALA A 54 26.82 9.58 -20.16
CA ALA A 54 27.76 10.25 -19.24
C ALA A 54 27.09 11.39 -18.46
N ILE A 55 26.15 12.14 -19.08
CA ILE A 55 25.45 13.27 -18.45
C ILE A 55 24.42 12.79 -17.41
N GLN A 56 23.89 11.58 -17.55
CA GLN A 56 22.89 11.08 -16.61
C GLN A 56 23.51 10.87 -15.22
N ARG A 57 22.92 11.55 -14.20
CA ARG A 57 23.36 11.44 -12.81
C ARG A 57 23.11 10.03 -12.27
N PRO A 58 24.04 9.48 -11.49
CA PRO A 58 23.83 8.18 -10.85
C PRO A 58 22.71 8.29 -9.81
N ILE A 59 21.82 7.30 -9.75
CA ILE A 59 20.76 7.19 -8.75
C ILE A 59 21.06 5.96 -7.89
N TYR A 60 21.14 6.20 -6.59
CA TYR A 60 21.35 5.19 -5.58
C TYR A 60 20.03 4.83 -4.92
N HIS A 61 19.89 3.56 -4.55
CA HIS A 61 18.70 3.01 -3.91
C HIS A 61 19.07 2.49 -2.53
N ALA A 62 18.43 3.03 -1.51
CA ALA A 62 18.54 2.54 -0.15
C ALA A 62 17.21 1.89 0.24
N GLU A 63 17.27 0.69 0.79
CA GLU A 63 16.10 -0.07 1.22
C GLU A 63 16.25 -0.56 2.66
N GLY A 64 15.12 -0.62 3.37
CA GLY A 64 15.01 -1.23 4.68
C GLY A 64 13.81 -2.16 4.74
N LYS A 65 13.92 -3.26 5.50
CA LYS A 65 12.88 -4.28 5.61
C LYS A 65 12.26 -4.30 7.00
N ILE A 66 10.94 -4.34 7.04
CA ILE A 66 10.10 -4.38 8.24
C ILE A 66 9.30 -5.67 8.21
N LEU A 67 9.28 -6.39 9.33
CA LEU A 67 8.46 -7.57 9.55
C LEU A 67 7.28 -7.22 10.44
N VAL A 68 6.13 -7.81 10.17
CA VAL A 68 5.00 -7.85 11.11
C VAL A 68 5.21 -9.04 12.03
N GLU A 69 5.58 -8.76 13.28
CA GLU A 69 5.78 -9.79 14.28
C GLU A 69 4.47 -10.14 14.97
N SER A 70 4.22 -11.43 15.12
CA SER A 70 3.01 -11.93 15.79
C SER A 70 3.03 -11.60 17.28
N PRO A 71 1.87 -11.44 17.93
CA PRO A 71 1.80 -11.12 19.35
C PRO A 71 2.43 -12.22 20.21
N GLU A 72 3.14 -11.83 21.26
CA GLU A 72 3.73 -12.77 22.24
C GLU A 72 2.67 -13.50 23.06
N ILE A 73 1.51 -12.85 23.30
CA ILE A 73 0.41 -13.42 24.06
C ILE A 73 -0.61 -14.03 23.11
N PRO A 74 -1.00 -15.30 23.30
CA PRO A 74 -2.01 -15.96 22.48
C PRO A 74 -3.33 -15.16 22.46
N THR A 75 -3.87 -14.96 21.27
CA THR A 75 -5.14 -14.23 21.04
C THR A 75 -6.35 -14.88 21.71
N ASP A 76 -6.24 -16.15 22.09
CA ASP A 76 -7.28 -16.89 22.83
C ASP A 76 -7.49 -16.36 24.25
N LEU A 77 -6.46 -15.73 24.85
CA LEU A 77 -6.52 -15.19 26.21
C LEU A 77 -6.98 -13.73 26.22
N VAL A 78 -6.64 -12.97 25.18
CA VAL A 78 -7.00 -11.55 25.06
C VAL A 78 -7.33 -11.24 23.60
N GLN A 79 -8.57 -10.83 23.33
CA GLN A 79 -8.93 -10.39 22.00
C GLN A 79 -8.25 -9.05 21.69
N PRO A 80 -7.48 -8.96 20.59
CA PRO A 80 -6.85 -7.71 20.20
C PRO A 80 -7.95 -6.66 19.87
N THR A 81 -7.76 -5.46 20.37
CA THR A 81 -8.67 -4.33 20.09
C THR A 81 -8.60 -3.85 18.63
N VAL A 82 -7.56 -4.27 17.90
CA VAL A 82 -7.32 -3.89 16.49
C VAL A 82 -7.18 -5.15 15.65
N THR A 83 -8.21 -5.44 14.84
CA THR A 83 -8.29 -6.64 13.99
C THR A 83 -8.01 -6.35 12.49
N ALA A 84 -7.53 -5.15 12.15
CA ALA A 84 -7.22 -4.80 10.76
C ALA A 84 -6.09 -5.67 10.21
N VAL A 85 -6.28 -6.19 9.00
CA VAL A 85 -5.26 -6.97 8.28
C VAL A 85 -4.00 -6.12 8.11
N ALA A 86 -2.82 -6.71 8.33
CA ALA A 86 -1.53 -6.00 8.26
C ALA A 86 -1.36 -5.17 6.98
N THR A 87 -1.85 -5.69 5.85
CA THR A 87 -1.81 -4.99 4.55
C THR A 87 -2.63 -3.68 4.54
N GLU A 88 -3.84 -3.69 5.11
CA GLU A 88 -4.66 -2.46 5.21
C GLU A 88 -4.01 -1.43 6.12
N ARG A 89 -3.40 -1.88 7.22
CA ARG A 89 -2.66 -1.00 8.13
C ARG A 89 -1.54 -0.27 7.42
N ILE A 90 -0.72 -1.00 6.67
CA ILE A 90 0.41 -0.42 5.94
C ILE A 90 -0.07 0.57 4.87
N GLN A 91 -1.16 0.29 4.15
CA GLN A 91 -1.73 1.24 3.20
C GLN A 91 -2.16 2.56 3.87
N VAL A 92 -2.80 2.47 5.04
CA VAL A 92 -3.20 3.67 5.81
C VAL A 92 -1.98 4.43 6.30
N ILE A 93 -0.95 3.73 6.81
CA ILE A 93 0.31 4.33 7.26
C ILE A 93 1.02 5.00 6.08
N GLN A 94 1.11 4.32 4.94
CA GLN A 94 1.68 4.87 3.70
C GLN A 94 0.97 6.17 3.32
N GLN A 95 -0.35 6.19 3.29
CA GLN A 95 -1.12 7.38 2.94
C GLN A 95 -0.87 8.54 3.91
N ARG A 96 -0.73 8.25 5.21
CA ARG A 96 -0.44 9.26 6.24
C ARG A 96 0.98 9.82 6.13
N ILE A 97 1.97 8.97 5.84
CA ILE A 97 3.36 9.39 5.72
C ILE A 97 3.61 10.12 4.40
N MET A 98 2.94 9.70 3.32
CA MET A 98 3.05 10.34 1.99
C MET A 98 2.20 11.62 1.89
N ASN A 99 1.76 12.21 3.01
CA ASN A 99 1.06 13.47 3.02
C ASN A 99 2.03 14.64 2.75
N ARG A 100 1.47 15.79 2.39
CA ARG A 100 2.22 17.00 2.01
C ARG A 100 3.16 17.48 3.12
N ASP A 101 2.68 17.55 4.34
CA ASP A 101 3.41 18.16 5.45
C ASP A 101 4.60 17.31 5.86
N THR A 102 4.42 15.98 5.94
CA THR A 102 5.49 15.03 6.25
C THR A 102 6.58 15.06 5.16
N LEU A 103 6.18 14.99 3.88
CA LEU A 103 7.14 15.00 2.78
C LEU A 103 7.93 16.33 2.71
N LEU A 104 7.26 17.47 2.88
CA LEU A 104 7.95 18.76 2.94
C LEU A 104 8.89 18.86 4.14
N SER A 105 8.52 18.31 5.29
CA SER A 105 9.40 18.29 6.46
C SER A 105 10.68 17.51 6.20
N ILE A 106 10.58 16.34 5.52
CA ILE A 106 11.74 15.53 5.13
C ILE A 106 12.61 16.26 4.10
N VAL A 107 11.98 16.85 3.07
CA VAL A 107 12.69 17.64 2.05
C VAL A 107 13.49 18.76 2.70
N ASN A 108 12.87 19.50 3.62
CA ASN A 108 13.54 20.61 4.31
C ASN A 108 14.60 20.13 5.30
N LYS A 109 14.33 19.05 6.05
CA LYS A 109 15.26 18.47 7.04
C LYS A 109 16.57 18.02 6.42
N PHE A 110 16.51 17.41 5.23
CA PHE A 110 17.67 16.84 4.54
C PHE A 110 18.17 17.70 3.38
N GLY A 111 17.52 18.84 3.10
CA GLY A 111 17.89 19.73 1.99
C GLY A 111 17.76 19.05 0.63
N LEU A 112 16.76 18.18 0.44
CA LEU A 112 16.57 17.43 -0.79
C LEU A 112 16.15 18.34 -1.93
N PHE A 113 16.57 17.98 -3.16
CA PHE A 113 16.15 18.67 -4.39
C PHE A 113 16.45 20.18 -4.40
N ALA A 114 17.59 20.61 -3.81
CA ALA A 114 17.95 22.02 -3.70
C ALA A 114 18.08 22.72 -5.06
N SER A 115 18.49 21.98 -6.10
CA SER A 115 18.56 22.48 -7.49
C SER A 115 17.17 22.62 -8.12
N GLU A 116 16.27 21.68 -7.84
CA GLU A 116 14.93 21.60 -8.38
C GLU A 116 13.97 22.61 -7.70
N GLN A 117 14.16 22.87 -6.41
CA GLN A 117 13.36 23.85 -5.66
C GLN A 117 13.35 25.26 -6.26
N ARG A 118 14.37 25.60 -7.07
CA ARG A 118 14.48 26.93 -7.69
C ARG A 118 13.50 27.18 -8.83
N TRP A 119 13.04 26.11 -9.49
CA TRP A 119 12.23 26.17 -10.71
C TRP A 119 10.98 25.27 -10.69
N MET A 120 10.89 24.34 -9.75
CA MET A 120 9.73 23.50 -9.55
C MET A 120 8.75 24.09 -8.54
N SER A 121 7.46 23.87 -8.77
CA SER A 121 6.42 24.18 -7.79
C SER A 121 6.46 23.20 -6.62
N GLY A 122 5.92 23.58 -5.46
CA GLY A 122 5.87 22.70 -4.31
C GLY A 122 5.07 21.38 -4.55
N THR A 123 4.11 21.39 -5.46
CA THR A 123 3.34 20.18 -5.86
C THR A 123 4.18 19.24 -6.70
N GLU A 124 4.91 19.74 -7.69
CA GLU A 124 5.82 18.93 -8.52
C GLU A 124 6.94 18.31 -7.69
N LEU A 125 7.46 19.05 -6.70
CA LEU A 125 8.45 18.54 -5.77
C LEU A 125 7.92 17.36 -4.93
N LEU A 126 6.67 17.45 -4.49
CA LEU A 126 6.00 16.37 -3.75
C LEU A 126 5.78 15.12 -4.61
N ASP A 127 5.38 15.33 -5.87
CA ASP A 127 5.18 14.21 -6.80
C ASP A 127 6.51 13.54 -7.13
N LEU A 128 7.59 14.32 -7.27
CA LEU A 128 8.94 13.79 -7.42
C LEU A 128 9.36 12.97 -6.19
N MET A 129 9.10 13.48 -4.98
CA MET A 129 9.40 12.79 -3.73
C MET A 129 8.63 11.46 -3.61
N ARG A 130 7.33 11.46 -3.97
CA ARG A 130 6.51 10.24 -4.01
C ARG A 130 7.00 9.22 -5.02
N ALA A 131 7.44 9.69 -6.21
CA ALA A 131 7.98 8.81 -7.24
C ALA A 131 9.32 8.15 -6.85
N ARG A 132 10.05 8.76 -5.90
CA ARG A 132 11.34 8.26 -5.40
C ARG A 132 11.24 7.41 -4.15
N ALA A 133 10.12 7.50 -3.42
CA ALA A 133 9.84 6.74 -2.21
C ALA A 133 8.84 5.62 -2.51
N GLU A 134 9.22 4.37 -2.30
CA GLU A 134 8.38 3.21 -2.62
C GLU A 134 8.27 2.28 -1.42
N ILE A 135 7.04 1.84 -1.14
CA ILE A 135 6.76 0.80 -0.14
C ILE A 135 6.19 -0.40 -0.88
N GLN A 136 6.87 -1.53 -0.78
CA GLN A 136 6.48 -2.79 -1.41
C GLN A 136 6.20 -3.86 -0.36
N LEU A 137 5.16 -4.65 -0.59
CA LEU A 137 4.91 -5.88 0.17
C LEU A 137 5.81 -6.99 -0.37
N VAL A 138 6.55 -7.63 0.53
CA VAL A 138 7.42 -8.76 0.21
C VAL A 138 6.90 -9.99 0.93
N ASP A 139 6.60 -11.03 0.17
CA ASP A 139 6.19 -12.33 0.72
C ASP A 139 7.47 -13.13 1.00
N ILE A 140 7.81 -13.35 2.28
CA ILE A 140 9.07 -13.99 2.71
C ILE A 140 9.17 -15.43 2.17
N ASP A 141 8.06 -16.11 1.96
CA ASP A 141 8.05 -17.47 1.40
C ASP A 141 8.62 -17.54 -0.04
N THR A 142 8.65 -16.42 -0.75
CA THR A 142 9.14 -16.36 -2.13
C THR A 142 10.66 -16.10 -2.20
N GLU A 143 11.26 -15.40 -1.22
CA GLU A 143 12.70 -15.08 -1.22
C GLU A 143 13.58 -16.23 -0.73
N ILE A 144 13.07 -17.15 0.09
CA ILE A 144 13.88 -18.26 0.67
C ILE A 144 14.17 -19.37 -0.35
N ARG A 145 13.55 -19.35 -1.53
CA ARG A 145 13.90 -20.27 -2.64
C ARG A 145 14.48 -19.49 -3.82
N PRO A 146 15.78 -19.27 -3.88
CA PRO A 146 16.42 -18.91 -5.14
C PRO A 146 16.28 -20.10 -6.07
N GLY A 147 15.24 -20.06 -6.91
CA GLY A 147 15.01 -21.04 -7.96
C GLY A 147 16.20 -21.07 -8.91
N LYS A 148 16.94 -22.15 -8.90
CA LYS A 148 18.14 -22.42 -9.71
C LYS A 148 17.82 -22.58 -11.19
N ASP A 149 16.54 -22.50 -11.58
CA ASP A 149 16.09 -22.66 -12.96
C ASP A 149 15.00 -21.63 -13.26
N GLY A 150 15.30 -20.74 -14.20
CA GLY A 150 14.47 -19.61 -14.65
C GLY A 150 13.16 -19.97 -15.34
N LYS A 151 12.37 -20.88 -14.81
CA LYS A 151 10.99 -21.15 -15.21
C LYS A 151 10.06 -20.61 -14.13
N LYS A 152 9.32 -19.56 -14.46
CA LYS A 152 8.15 -19.10 -13.71
C LYS A 152 7.15 -20.25 -13.61
N SER A 153 7.22 -21.01 -12.53
CA SER A 153 6.22 -22.01 -12.23
C SER A 153 5.06 -21.27 -11.57
N ALA A 154 3.96 -21.14 -12.31
CA ALA A 154 2.68 -20.75 -11.75
C ALA A 154 2.25 -21.86 -10.78
N ALA A 155 2.66 -21.73 -9.52
CA ALA A 155 2.20 -22.61 -8.45
C ALA A 155 0.79 -22.18 -8.07
N ALA A 156 -0.16 -23.12 -8.22
CA ALA A 156 -1.53 -22.98 -7.77
C ALA A 156 -1.57 -22.62 -6.26
N PRO A 157 -2.53 -21.77 -5.83
CA PRO A 157 -2.67 -21.40 -4.42
C PRO A 157 -3.02 -22.65 -3.60
N ARG A 158 -2.10 -23.07 -2.73
CA ARG A 158 -2.38 -24.11 -1.74
C ARG A 158 -3.07 -23.47 -0.54
N PRO A 159 -4.29 -23.87 -0.18
CA PRO A 159 -4.91 -23.42 1.05
C PRO A 159 -4.27 -24.18 2.22
N ASN A 160 -3.20 -23.66 2.78
CA ASN A 160 -2.70 -24.14 4.06
C ASN A 160 -2.44 -22.93 4.96
N ASN A 161 -3.22 -22.90 6.03
CA ASN A 161 -3.13 -22.10 7.24
C ASN A 161 -1.73 -22.18 7.86
N LYS A 162 -0.76 -21.47 7.32
CA LYS A 162 0.47 -21.11 8.01
C LYS A 162 0.56 -19.59 7.90
N SER A 163 0.66 -18.95 9.04
CA SER A 163 0.92 -17.53 9.18
C SER A 163 2.12 -17.16 8.30
N SER A 164 1.83 -16.71 7.06
CA SER A 164 2.85 -16.13 6.20
C SER A 164 3.34 -14.88 6.92
N ALA A 165 4.60 -14.88 7.32
CA ALA A 165 5.22 -13.70 7.86
C ALA A 165 5.20 -12.62 6.77
N ILE A 166 4.47 -11.55 7.01
CA ILE A 166 4.31 -10.43 6.08
C ILE A 166 5.46 -9.46 6.31
N ALA A 167 6.28 -9.22 5.29
CA ALA A 167 7.32 -8.21 5.34
C ALA A 167 7.03 -7.07 4.35
N PHE A 168 7.52 -5.90 4.68
CA PHE A 168 7.44 -4.70 3.84
C PHE A 168 8.83 -4.15 3.62
N THR A 169 9.12 -3.74 2.40
CA THR A 169 10.34 -3.04 2.06
C THR A 169 10.02 -1.57 1.82
N MET A 170 10.69 -0.70 2.57
CA MET A 170 10.69 0.74 2.31
C MET A 170 11.96 1.11 1.59
N SER A 171 11.84 1.73 0.41
CA SER A 171 12.97 2.14 -0.40
C SER A 171 12.91 3.63 -0.76
N PHE A 172 14.09 4.23 -0.92
CA PHE A 172 14.23 5.60 -1.40
C PHE A 172 15.37 5.71 -2.41
N GLU A 173 15.08 6.36 -3.55
CA GLU A 173 16.03 6.60 -4.62
C GLU A 173 16.51 8.05 -4.62
N TYR A 174 17.84 8.28 -4.55
CA TYR A 174 18.41 9.62 -4.60
C TYR A 174 19.81 9.65 -5.25
N GLU A 175 20.26 10.82 -5.67
CA GLU A 175 21.56 11.01 -6.32
C GLU A 175 22.75 10.83 -5.35
N ASN A 176 22.56 11.21 -4.08
CA ASN A 176 23.57 11.07 -3.03
C ASN A 176 23.27 9.81 -2.19
N PRO A 177 24.20 8.85 -2.10
CA PRO A 177 23.99 7.58 -1.39
C PRO A 177 23.76 7.77 0.12
N GLU A 178 24.41 8.75 0.76
CA GLU A 178 24.20 9.03 2.18
C GLU A 178 22.81 9.61 2.46
N LEU A 179 22.34 10.52 1.59
CA LEU A 179 21.00 11.09 1.73
C LEU A 179 19.94 10.04 1.43
N ALA A 180 20.15 9.16 0.45
CA ALA A 180 19.26 8.03 0.17
C ALA A 180 19.07 7.15 1.42
N MET A 181 20.18 6.76 2.07
CA MET A 181 20.14 5.97 3.29
C MET A 181 19.47 6.72 4.45
N LYS A 182 19.83 7.99 4.70
CA LYS A 182 19.27 8.80 5.80
C LYS A 182 17.77 9.01 5.65
N VAL A 183 17.31 9.29 4.43
CA VAL A 183 15.88 9.49 4.13
C VAL A 183 15.10 8.18 4.24
N ALA A 184 15.64 7.07 3.71
CA ALA A 184 15.03 5.75 3.87
C ALA A 184 14.89 5.37 5.36
N ASN A 185 15.92 5.65 6.18
CA ASN A 185 15.87 5.42 7.62
C ASN A 185 14.86 6.33 8.35
N GLU A 186 14.72 7.59 7.91
CA GLU A 186 13.70 8.51 8.41
C GLU A 186 12.30 7.99 8.12
N PHE A 187 12.02 7.56 6.88
CA PHE A 187 10.75 6.95 6.53
C PHE A 187 10.45 5.71 7.36
N LEU A 188 11.44 4.84 7.55
CA LEU A 188 11.32 3.65 8.38
C LEU A 188 10.95 4.01 9.82
N THR A 189 11.62 5.01 10.40
CA THR A 189 11.32 5.52 11.74
C THR A 189 9.90 6.12 11.82
N LEU A 190 9.48 6.86 10.78
CA LEU A 190 8.13 7.42 10.71
C LEU A 190 7.05 6.33 10.60
N ILE A 191 7.30 5.25 9.84
CA ILE A 191 6.39 4.11 9.73
C ILE A 191 6.19 3.48 11.11
N LEU A 192 7.27 3.18 11.83
CA LEU A 192 7.20 2.58 13.16
C LEU A 192 6.49 3.47 14.17
N ASN A 193 6.83 4.75 14.21
CA ASN A 193 6.20 5.71 15.10
C ASN A 193 4.70 5.90 14.82
N GLU A 194 4.32 5.96 13.54
CA GLU A 194 2.91 6.10 13.16
C GLU A 194 2.11 4.83 13.47
N ASP A 195 2.70 3.63 13.32
CA ASP A 195 2.06 2.38 13.72
C ASP A 195 1.77 2.36 15.22
N VAL A 196 2.78 2.58 16.03
CA VAL A 196 2.63 2.62 17.50
C VAL A 196 1.60 3.67 17.92
N ARG A 197 1.70 4.88 17.36
CA ARG A 197 0.77 5.98 17.63
C ARG A 197 -0.67 5.65 17.23
N ALA A 198 -0.86 5.11 16.04
CA ALA A 198 -2.19 4.77 15.53
C ALA A 198 -2.86 3.69 16.38
N ARG A 199 -2.10 2.69 16.84
CA ARG A 199 -2.59 1.59 17.66
C ARG A 199 -2.92 2.05 19.08
N THR A 200 -2.00 2.76 19.72
CA THR A 200 -2.20 3.31 21.06
C THR A 200 -3.41 4.25 21.09
N ASN A 201 -3.55 5.13 20.09
CA ASN A 201 -4.70 6.04 20.01
C ASN A 201 -6.01 5.27 19.89
N ARG A 202 -6.10 4.26 19.00
CA ARG A 202 -7.32 3.45 18.86
C ARG A 202 -7.68 2.70 20.13
N ALA A 203 -6.69 2.09 20.79
CA ALA A 203 -6.90 1.40 22.05
C ALA A 203 -7.42 2.35 23.14
N THR A 204 -6.79 3.53 23.26
CA THR A 204 -7.20 4.57 24.22
C THR A 204 -8.60 5.12 23.90
N GLU A 205 -8.93 5.39 22.64
CA GLU A 205 -10.26 5.84 22.22
C GLU A 205 -11.34 4.80 22.57
N THR A 206 -11.07 3.51 22.30
CA THR A 206 -11.97 2.41 22.63
C THR A 206 -12.19 2.31 24.15
N THR A 207 -11.12 2.37 24.94
CA THR A 207 -11.20 2.35 26.40
C THR A 207 -11.99 3.53 26.95
N GLN A 208 -11.74 4.74 26.45
CA GLN A 208 -12.49 5.94 26.84
C GLN A 208 -13.97 5.88 26.46
N PHE A 209 -14.28 5.33 25.27
CA PHE A 209 -15.67 5.14 24.84
C PHE A 209 -16.39 4.18 25.79
N LEU A 210 -15.82 3.00 26.06
CA LEU A 210 -16.41 2.02 26.96
C LEU A 210 -16.52 2.52 28.39
N ALA A 211 -15.55 3.31 28.88
CA ALA A 211 -15.62 3.93 30.18
C ALA A 211 -16.78 4.94 30.30
N ARG A 212 -17.00 5.76 29.26
CA ARG A 212 -18.14 6.68 29.21
C ARG A 212 -19.46 5.93 29.16
N GLU A 213 -19.53 4.84 28.40
CA GLU A 213 -20.73 4.03 28.27
C GLU A 213 -21.08 3.32 29.58
N ALA A 214 -20.08 2.71 30.27
CA ALA A 214 -20.29 2.12 31.59
C ALA A 214 -20.78 3.17 32.62
N LYS A 215 -20.19 4.37 32.60
CA LYS A 215 -20.61 5.48 33.48
C LYS A 215 -22.06 5.95 33.16
N ARG A 216 -22.45 6.00 31.90
CA ARG A 216 -23.81 6.33 31.46
C ARG A 216 -24.83 5.31 31.99
N LEU A 217 -24.54 4.01 31.78
CA LEU A 217 -25.38 2.91 32.25
C LEU A 217 -25.50 2.89 33.78
N GLN A 218 -24.39 3.18 34.49
CA GLN A 218 -24.42 3.34 35.96
C GLN A 218 -25.35 4.46 36.39
N GLY A 219 -25.29 5.62 35.73
CA GLY A 219 -26.21 6.75 36.01
C GLY A 219 -27.68 6.43 35.71
N GLU A 220 -27.95 5.68 34.65
CA GLU A 220 -29.29 5.19 34.33
C GLU A 220 -29.80 4.21 35.39
N LEU A 221 -28.94 3.27 35.84
CA LEU A 221 -29.25 2.34 36.91
C LEU A 221 -29.59 3.07 38.21
N ASP A 222 -28.79 4.07 38.60
CA ASP A 222 -29.01 4.88 39.78
C ASP A 222 -30.35 5.63 39.72
N THR A 223 -30.67 6.14 38.53
CA THR A 223 -31.96 6.83 38.28
C THR A 223 -33.17 5.88 38.43
N VAL A 224 -33.07 4.69 37.84
CA VAL A 224 -34.15 3.67 37.94
C VAL A 224 -34.29 3.18 39.37
N ASN A 225 -33.18 2.97 40.09
CA ASN A 225 -33.20 2.60 41.52
C ASN A 225 -33.82 3.68 42.38
N ALA A 226 -33.56 4.97 42.10
CA ALA A 226 -34.18 6.06 42.80
C ALA A 226 -35.73 6.08 42.54
N GLN A 227 -36.16 5.89 41.29
CA GLN A 227 -37.59 5.79 40.93
C GLN A 227 -38.27 4.62 41.61
N ILE A 228 -37.65 3.44 41.65
CA ILE A 228 -38.20 2.27 42.36
C ILE A 228 -38.32 2.57 43.84
N SER A 229 -37.28 3.18 44.45
CA SER A 229 -37.31 3.52 45.88
C SER A 229 -38.38 4.56 46.24
N GLU A 230 -38.59 5.54 45.36
CA GLU A 230 -39.65 6.56 45.50
C GLU A 230 -41.03 5.93 45.39
N MET A 231 -41.27 5.07 44.38
CA MET A 231 -42.53 4.36 44.21
C MET A 231 -42.82 3.42 45.37
N LYS A 232 -41.83 2.73 45.90
CA LYS A 232 -42.00 1.89 47.10
C LYS A 232 -42.44 2.70 48.30
N ARG A 233 -41.74 3.83 48.58
CA ARG A 233 -42.13 4.74 49.68
C ARG A 233 -43.51 5.33 49.51
N ALA A 234 -43.88 5.75 48.28
CA ALA A 234 -45.20 6.25 47.99
C ALA A 234 -46.26 5.15 48.19
N GLY A 235 -45.96 3.91 47.76
CA GLY A 235 -46.82 2.77 48.00
C GLY A 235 -47.02 2.43 49.46
N GLU A 236 -45.96 2.46 50.30
CA GLU A 236 -46.01 2.24 51.72
C GLU A 236 -46.80 3.32 52.43
N ALA A 237 -46.57 4.61 52.09
CA ALA A 237 -47.31 5.73 52.66
C ALA A 237 -48.82 5.68 52.30
N THR A 238 -49.13 5.25 51.09
CA THR A 238 -50.53 5.10 50.63
C THR A 238 -51.18 3.91 51.33
N GLN A 239 -50.46 2.84 51.60
CA GLN A 239 -50.94 1.66 52.33
C GLN A 239 -51.23 2.01 53.78
N ASP A 240 -50.36 2.72 54.48
CA ASP A 240 -50.53 3.16 55.87
C ASP A 240 -51.79 4.05 55.99
N VAL A 241 -51.97 5.03 55.11
CA VAL A 241 -53.14 5.90 55.07
C VAL A 241 -54.38 5.13 54.73
N SER A 242 -54.36 4.21 53.79
CA SER A 242 -55.55 3.38 53.41
C SER A 242 -55.92 2.40 54.49
N GLU A 243 -54.93 1.83 55.21
CA GLU A 243 -55.16 0.91 56.32
C GLU A 243 -55.74 1.68 57.53
N ALA A 244 -55.23 2.87 57.83
CA ALA A 244 -55.84 3.78 58.85
C ALA A 244 -57.29 4.17 58.54
N LEU A 245 -57.55 4.60 57.28
CA LEU A 245 -58.91 4.94 56.82
C LEU A 245 -59.90 3.76 56.86
N ASN A 246 -59.40 2.58 56.42
CA ASN A 246 -60.16 1.33 56.43
C ASN A 246 -60.48 0.87 57.86
N SER A 247 -59.51 0.99 58.79
CA SER A 247 -59.73 0.65 60.19
C SER A 247 -60.70 1.57 60.85
N GLU A 248 -60.71 2.86 60.53
CA GLU A 248 -61.69 3.83 61.06
C GLU A 248 -63.10 3.63 60.48
N LYS A 249 -63.20 3.36 59.19
CA LYS A 249 -64.43 2.99 58.52
C LYS A 249 -65.06 1.70 59.09
N LEU A 250 -64.20 0.68 59.29
CA LEU A 250 -64.60 -0.59 59.87
C LEU A 250 -65.08 -0.42 61.31
N LYS A 251 -64.45 0.40 62.15
CA LYS A 251 -64.86 0.75 63.51
C LYS A 251 -66.23 1.48 63.49
N SER A 252 -66.45 2.43 62.59
CA SER A 252 -67.71 3.16 62.45
C SER A 252 -68.85 2.24 62.02
N GLN A 253 -68.58 1.32 61.06
CA GLN A 253 -69.54 0.33 60.58
C GLN A 253 -69.91 -0.67 61.70
N MET A 254 -68.90 -1.17 62.44
CA MET A 254 -69.13 -2.05 63.59
C MET A 254 -69.94 -1.34 64.73
N ALA A 255 -69.67 -0.07 64.99
CA ALA A 255 -70.43 0.70 65.95
C ALA A 255 -71.92 0.87 65.51
N LEU A 256 -72.12 1.16 64.21
CA LEU A 256 -73.49 1.25 63.64
C LEU A 256 -74.20 -0.11 63.69
N LEU A 257 -73.51 -1.21 63.35
CA LEU A 257 -74.07 -2.56 63.46
C LEU A 257 -74.44 -2.95 64.87
N THR A 258 -73.61 -2.58 65.86
CA THR A 258 -73.91 -2.80 67.28
C THR A 258 -75.12 -1.98 67.74
N ALA A 259 -75.24 -0.72 67.30
CA ALA A 259 -76.42 0.12 67.59
C ALA A 259 -77.71 -0.42 66.97
N MET A 260 -77.67 -0.90 65.70
CA MET A 260 -78.81 -1.55 65.08
C MET A 260 -79.23 -2.87 65.70
N LYS A 261 -78.22 -3.69 66.11
CA LYS A 261 -78.49 -4.92 66.89
C LYS A 261 -79.17 -4.66 68.21
N SER A 262 -78.74 -3.63 68.98
CA SER A 262 -79.37 -3.22 70.23
C SER A 262 -80.78 -2.66 70.04
N ASP A 263 -81.07 -1.91 68.99
CA ASP A 263 -82.37 -1.45 68.60
C ASP A 263 -83.30 -2.59 68.21
N LEU A 264 -82.74 -3.61 67.49
CA LEU A 264 -83.48 -4.82 67.15
C LEU A 264 -83.91 -5.57 68.45
N ILE A 265 -83.02 -5.71 69.42
CA ILE A 265 -83.34 -6.40 70.72
C ILE A 265 -84.42 -5.58 71.44
N GLY A 266 -84.33 -4.29 71.54
CA GLY A 266 -85.33 -3.41 72.19
C GLY A 266 -86.71 -3.49 71.53
N ARG A 267 -86.78 -3.55 70.23
CA ARG A 267 -88.00 -3.67 69.46
C ARG A 267 -88.61 -5.08 69.45
N THR A 268 -87.78 -6.13 69.57
CA THR A 268 -88.29 -7.50 69.65
C THR A 268 -89.06 -7.77 70.94
N SER A 269 -88.85 -6.97 72.04
CA SER A 269 -89.58 -7.09 73.28
C SER A 269 -90.98 -6.40 73.18
N ILE A 270 -91.19 -5.52 72.20
CA ILE A 270 -92.42 -4.73 72.07
C ILE A 270 -93.27 -5.24 70.92
N TYR A 271 -92.71 -5.72 69.82
CA TYR A 271 -93.45 -6.11 68.61
C TYR A 271 -93.35 -7.63 68.32
N SER A 272 -94.42 -8.19 67.81
CA SER A 272 -94.44 -9.62 67.37
C SER A 272 -93.43 -9.87 66.24
N GLY A 273 -92.83 -11.06 66.23
CA GLY A 273 -91.75 -11.39 65.28
C GLY A 273 -92.14 -11.28 63.77
N ALA A 274 -93.36 -11.15 63.42
CA ALA A 274 -93.92 -10.99 62.04
C ALA A 274 -94.01 -9.50 61.60
N HIS A 275 -93.73 -8.56 62.49
CA HIS A 275 -93.94 -7.11 62.20
C HIS A 275 -93.03 -6.61 61.04
N PRO A 276 -93.51 -5.87 60.06
CA PRO A 276 -92.78 -5.43 58.89
C PRO A 276 -91.50 -4.60 59.22
N ALA A 277 -91.56 -3.75 60.30
CA ALA A 277 -90.42 -2.99 60.76
C ALA A 277 -89.25 -3.82 61.28
N LEU A 278 -89.52 -4.97 61.94
CA LEU A 278 -88.49 -5.92 62.40
C LEU A 278 -87.83 -6.64 61.24
N LYS A 279 -88.61 -7.04 60.20
CA LYS A 279 -88.12 -7.63 58.99
C LYS A 279 -87.21 -6.69 58.22
N ALA A 280 -87.57 -5.39 58.12
CA ALA A 280 -86.76 -4.40 57.43
C ALA A 280 -85.42 -4.17 58.18
N LEU A 281 -85.47 -4.08 59.54
CA LEU A 281 -84.27 -3.88 60.34
C LEU A 281 -83.34 -5.08 60.27
N LYS A 282 -83.88 -6.35 60.32
CA LYS A 282 -83.06 -7.58 60.12
C LYS A 282 -82.37 -7.62 58.76
N LYS A 283 -83.10 -7.23 57.69
CA LYS A 283 -82.56 -7.14 56.33
C LYS A 283 -81.44 -6.12 56.22
N ARG A 284 -81.55 -4.98 56.92
CA ARG A 284 -80.54 -3.94 56.93
C ARG A 284 -79.31 -4.30 57.73
N ILE A 285 -79.43 -5.05 58.85
CA ILE A 285 -78.36 -5.62 59.61
C ILE A 285 -77.62 -6.65 58.75
N ALA A 286 -78.33 -7.57 58.09
CA ALA A 286 -77.73 -8.59 57.22
C ALA A 286 -76.98 -7.96 56.04
N ALA A 287 -77.51 -6.92 55.44
CA ALA A 287 -76.77 -6.21 54.39
C ALA A 287 -75.51 -5.48 54.85
N LEU A 288 -75.52 -4.92 56.08
CA LEU A 288 -74.32 -4.27 56.66
C LEU A 288 -73.27 -5.33 57.10
N GLU A 289 -73.72 -6.49 57.59
CA GLU A 289 -72.82 -7.64 57.92
C GLU A 289 -72.16 -8.17 56.69
N GLU A 290 -72.90 -8.28 55.59
CA GLU A 290 -72.41 -8.67 54.30
C GLU A 290 -71.35 -7.67 53.73
N GLU A 291 -71.66 -6.34 53.84
CA GLU A 291 -70.73 -5.27 53.45
C GLU A 291 -69.43 -5.31 54.29
N ILE A 292 -69.55 -5.54 55.61
CA ILE A 292 -68.40 -5.65 56.51
C ILE A 292 -67.56 -6.94 56.20
N SER A 293 -68.27 -8.07 55.89
CA SER A 293 -67.63 -9.34 55.61
C SER A 293 -66.86 -9.38 54.25
N HIS A 294 -67.33 -8.61 53.28
CA HIS A 294 -66.70 -8.49 51.96
C HIS A 294 -65.56 -7.50 51.97
N GLY A 295 -65.28 -6.76 53.01
CA GLY A 295 -64.18 -5.78 53.12
C GLY A 295 -64.07 -4.82 51.94
N PRO A 296 -63.47 -3.67 52.05
CA PRO A 296 -63.24 -2.80 50.90
C PRO A 296 -62.23 -3.49 49.98
N THR A 297 -62.66 -3.73 48.69
CA THR A 297 -61.82 -4.27 47.65
C THR A 297 -60.66 -3.33 47.30
N VAL A 298 -59.54 -3.48 48.03
CA VAL A 298 -58.27 -2.72 47.84
C VAL A 298 -57.50 -3.21 46.62
N ASP A 299 -58.06 -4.17 45.87
CA ASP A 299 -57.33 -4.94 44.84
C ASP A 299 -56.99 -4.15 43.54
N SER A 300 -57.69 -3.09 43.23
CA SER A 300 -57.48 -2.35 41.95
C SER A 300 -56.28 -1.41 42.03
N ALA A 301 -56.17 -0.62 43.10
CA ALA A 301 -55.03 0.30 43.27
C ALA A 301 -53.67 -0.44 43.53
N ARG A 302 -53.75 -1.62 44.15
CA ARG A 302 -52.59 -2.48 44.42
C ARG A 302 -52.08 -3.14 43.13
N ARG A 303 -52.95 -3.46 42.17
CA ARG A 303 -52.58 -4.04 40.88
C ARG A 303 -51.89 -3.05 39.96
N GLU A 304 -52.32 -1.79 39.93
CA GLU A 304 -51.70 -0.75 39.10
C GLU A 304 -50.33 -0.31 39.64
N GLY A 305 -50.14 -0.21 40.94
CA GLY A 305 -48.84 0.08 41.55
C GLY A 305 -47.84 -1.05 41.40
N GLY A 306 -48.28 -2.32 41.51
CA GLY A 306 -47.44 -3.50 41.33
C GLY A 306 -46.92 -3.66 39.94
N THR A 307 -47.75 -3.46 38.91
CA THR A 307 -47.34 -3.57 37.50
C THR A 307 -46.27 -2.55 37.09
N ASN A 308 -46.34 -1.33 37.62
CA ASN A 308 -45.33 -0.29 37.33
C ASN A 308 -44.01 -0.58 38.00
N ILE A 309 -43.98 -1.13 39.21
CA ILE A 309 -42.73 -1.56 39.89
C ILE A 309 -42.10 -2.75 39.16
N ASP A 310 -42.88 -3.73 38.71
CA ASP A 310 -42.39 -4.89 37.95
C ASP A 310 -41.73 -4.47 36.63
N VAL A 311 -42.28 -3.48 35.91
CA VAL A 311 -41.71 -2.90 34.68
C VAL A 311 -40.34 -2.25 34.97
N LEU A 312 -40.29 -1.45 36.04
CA LEU A 312 -39.01 -0.82 36.45
C LEU A 312 -37.99 -1.82 36.94
N ASP A 313 -38.37 -2.90 37.63
CA ASP A 313 -37.45 -3.99 38.00
C ASP A 313 -36.93 -4.76 36.78
N GLN A 314 -37.74 -5.00 35.75
CA GLN A 314 -37.29 -5.54 34.47
C GLN A 314 -36.31 -4.59 33.78
N GLN A 315 -36.60 -3.30 33.74
CA GLN A 315 -35.70 -2.28 33.19
C GLN A 315 -34.38 -2.24 33.96
N ARG A 316 -34.40 -2.27 35.30
CA ARG A 316 -33.22 -2.35 36.16
C ARG A 316 -32.36 -3.57 35.80
N THR A 317 -32.96 -4.75 35.74
CA THR A 317 -32.26 -6.00 35.40
C THR A 317 -31.61 -5.97 34.01
N SER A 318 -32.31 -5.34 33.05
CA SER A 318 -31.78 -5.13 31.71
C SER A 318 -30.57 -4.19 31.70
N ILE A 319 -30.64 -3.07 32.45
CA ILE A 319 -29.53 -2.11 32.59
C ILE A 319 -28.36 -2.74 33.33
N GLU A 320 -28.62 -3.48 34.43
CA GLU A 320 -27.56 -4.21 35.18
C GLU A 320 -26.80 -5.20 34.26
N LYS A 321 -27.51 -5.95 33.42
CA LYS A 321 -26.88 -6.85 32.44
C LYS A 321 -26.03 -6.09 31.43
N ASN A 322 -26.55 -5.00 30.88
CA ASN A 322 -25.82 -4.17 29.92
C ASN A 322 -24.59 -3.51 30.57
N LEU A 323 -24.69 -3.10 31.85
CA LEU A 323 -23.57 -2.56 32.63
C LEU A 323 -22.48 -3.62 32.88
N ASP A 324 -22.88 -4.83 33.23
CA ASP A 324 -21.96 -5.96 33.44
C ASP A 324 -21.20 -6.29 32.12
N ASP A 325 -21.92 -6.34 31.00
CA ASP A 325 -21.33 -6.56 29.67
C ASP A 325 -20.40 -5.39 29.27
N ALA A 326 -20.79 -4.14 29.55
CA ALA A 326 -19.96 -2.97 29.29
C ALA A 326 -18.70 -2.94 30.17
N THR A 327 -18.80 -3.32 31.43
CA THR A 327 -17.64 -3.37 32.35
C THR A 327 -16.68 -4.50 32.02
N LYS A 328 -17.18 -5.67 31.57
CA LYS A 328 -16.35 -6.75 31.04
C LYS A 328 -15.57 -6.31 29.80
N LYS A 329 -16.27 -5.67 28.83
CA LYS A 329 -15.64 -5.10 27.64
C LYS A 329 -14.62 -4.01 27.99
N LEU A 330 -14.92 -3.15 28.96
CA LEU A 330 -14.00 -2.11 29.43
C LEU A 330 -12.72 -2.73 30.02
N THR A 331 -12.88 -3.78 30.83
CA THR A 331 -11.72 -4.46 31.43
C THR A 331 -10.85 -5.12 30.36
N ALA A 332 -11.46 -5.78 29.36
CA ALA A 332 -10.74 -6.33 28.23
C ALA A 332 -10.04 -5.24 27.40
N ALA A 333 -10.72 -4.10 27.15
CA ALA A 333 -10.14 -2.98 26.41
C ALA A 333 -8.96 -2.34 27.17
N ARG A 334 -9.04 -2.20 28.49
CA ARG A 334 -7.93 -1.70 29.33
C ARG A 334 -6.71 -2.64 29.27
N LEU A 335 -6.97 -3.94 29.31
CA LEU A 335 -5.90 -4.92 29.14
C LEU A 335 -5.27 -4.82 27.75
N GLY A 336 -6.09 -4.73 26.69
CA GLY A 336 -5.61 -4.49 25.32
C GLY A 336 -4.80 -3.20 25.21
N GLU A 337 -5.27 -2.08 25.79
CA GLU A 337 -4.53 -0.82 25.81
C GLU A 337 -3.17 -0.95 26.52
N SER A 338 -3.10 -1.69 27.62
CA SER A 338 -1.84 -1.93 28.33
C SER A 338 -0.87 -2.78 27.50
N MET A 339 -1.38 -3.77 26.76
CA MET A 339 -0.57 -4.58 25.85
C MET A 339 -0.01 -3.76 24.68
N GLU A 340 -0.83 -2.86 24.10
CA GLU A 340 -0.37 -1.95 23.06
C GLU A 340 0.72 -0.99 23.55
N ARG A 341 0.58 -0.45 24.74
CA ARG A 341 1.58 0.43 25.36
C ARG A 341 2.89 -0.31 25.69
N ASN A 342 2.82 -1.56 26.07
CA ASN A 342 3.97 -2.40 26.41
C ASN A 342 4.54 -3.14 25.19
N GLN A 343 4.02 -2.91 23.98
CA GLN A 343 4.44 -3.55 22.73
C GLN A 343 4.39 -5.10 22.78
N GLN A 344 3.51 -5.67 23.58
CA GLN A 344 3.28 -7.12 23.68
C GLN A 344 2.26 -7.64 22.67
N SER A 345 1.64 -6.73 21.92
CA SER A 345 0.75 -7.07 20.80
C SER A 345 1.54 -7.16 19.50
N GLU A 346 0.86 -7.54 18.41
CA GLU A 346 1.45 -7.56 17.07
C GLU A 346 2.11 -6.21 16.75
N HIS A 347 3.41 -6.17 16.42
CA HIS A 347 4.14 -4.93 16.16
C HIS A 347 5.05 -5.05 14.92
N LEU A 348 5.47 -3.88 14.43
CA LEU A 348 6.40 -3.78 13.32
C LEU A 348 7.84 -3.81 13.85
N GLN A 349 8.64 -4.78 13.38
CA GLN A 349 10.04 -4.89 13.72
C GLN A 349 10.93 -4.67 12.50
N VAL A 350 12.02 -3.93 12.67
CA VAL A 350 13.01 -3.74 11.60
C VAL A 350 13.90 -4.97 11.53
N ILE A 351 13.86 -5.69 10.40
CA ILE A 351 14.78 -6.82 10.13
C ILE A 351 16.09 -6.28 9.55
N GLU A 352 15.98 -5.36 8.59
CA GLU A 352 17.11 -4.84 7.86
C GLU A 352 17.04 -3.32 7.81
N GLN A 353 18.05 -2.67 8.38
CA GLN A 353 18.16 -1.20 8.30
C GLN A 353 18.71 -0.77 6.95
N PRO A 354 18.28 0.41 6.42
CA PRO A 354 18.84 0.94 5.20
C PRO A 354 20.36 1.08 5.28
N ALA A 355 21.04 0.38 4.37
CA ALA A 355 22.49 0.41 4.28
C ALA A 355 22.95 1.45 3.24
N LEU A 356 24.22 1.89 3.35
CA LEU A 356 24.81 2.81 2.39
C LEU A 356 24.98 2.09 1.03
N PRO A 357 24.27 2.49 -0.03
CA PRO A 357 24.38 1.83 -1.33
C PRO A 357 25.73 2.10 -1.98
N GLN A 358 26.44 1.03 -2.34
CA GLN A 358 27.78 1.11 -2.95
C GLN A 358 27.73 1.31 -4.46
N GLN A 359 26.64 0.90 -5.13
CA GLN A 359 26.49 0.94 -6.58
C GLN A 359 25.21 1.65 -6.99
N PRO A 360 25.25 2.50 -8.04
CA PRO A 360 24.04 3.12 -8.56
C PRO A 360 23.19 2.10 -9.32
N ILE A 361 21.87 2.15 -9.14
CA ILE A 361 20.91 1.28 -9.87
C ILE A 361 20.60 1.84 -11.26
N LYS A 362 20.59 3.15 -11.41
CA LYS A 362 20.32 3.88 -12.66
C LYS A 362 21.43 4.91 -12.92
N PRO A 363 21.78 5.19 -14.17
CA PRO A 363 21.37 4.50 -15.40
C PRO A 363 22.07 3.15 -15.57
N LYS A 364 21.41 2.18 -16.20
CA LYS A 364 22.05 0.92 -16.62
C LYS A 364 22.93 1.22 -17.85
N ARG A 365 24.14 1.76 -17.64
CA ARG A 365 25.06 2.25 -18.68
C ARG A 365 25.28 1.23 -19.80
N LEU A 366 25.40 -0.05 -19.45
CA LEU A 366 25.57 -1.12 -20.44
C LEU A 366 24.35 -1.25 -21.38
N LYS A 367 23.11 -1.11 -20.85
CA LYS A 367 21.89 -1.15 -21.68
C LYS A 367 21.81 0.06 -22.60
N LEU A 368 22.11 1.25 -22.11
CA LEU A 368 22.11 2.48 -22.91
C LEU A 368 23.15 2.38 -24.02
N PHE A 369 24.37 1.89 -23.73
CA PHE A 369 25.42 1.67 -24.72
C PHE A 369 24.99 0.64 -25.77
N ALA A 370 24.37 -0.48 -25.36
CA ALA A 370 23.89 -1.48 -26.31
C ALA A 370 22.79 -0.92 -27.25
N ILE A 371 21.87 -0.10 -26.73
CA ILE A 371 20.83 0.56 -27.53
C ILE A 371 21.46 1.56 -28.50
N SER A 372 22.41 2.39 -28.04
CA SER A 372 23.10 3.36 -28.90
C SER A 372 23.91 2.67 -29.99
N LEU A 373 24.58 1.55 -29.69
CA LEU A 373 25.30 0.74 -30.64
C LEU A 373 24.37 0.13 -31.72
N ALA A 374 23.23 -0.41 -31.31
CA ALA A 374 22.23 -0.94 -32.24
C ALA A 374 21.67 0.14 -33.16
N LEU A 375 21.33 1.32 -32.62
CA LEU A 375 20.84 2.45 -33.41
C LEU A 375 21.93 2.99 -34.36
N ALA A 376 23.17 3.08 -33.91
CA ALA A 376 24.30 3.53 -34.72
C ALA A 376 24.57 2.57 -35.90
N THR A 377 24.55 1.25 -35.66
CA THR A 377 24.72 0.23 -36.70
C THR A 377 23.58 0.26 -37.72
N MET A 378 22.33 0.34 -37.24
CA MET A 378 21.16 0.41 -38.10
C MET A 378 21.15 1.67 -38.97
N SER A 379 21.49 2.83 -38.40
CA SER A 379 21.63 4.09 -39.14
C SER A 379 22.76 4.02 -40.19
N GLY A 380 23.93 3.47 -39.81
CA GLY A 380 25.05 3.31 -40.73
C GLY A 380 24.69 2.45 -41.96
N PHE A 381 24.06 1.31 -41.75
CA PHE A 381 23.59 0.46 -42.85
C PHE A 381 22.46 1.14 -43.67
N GLY A 382 21.53 1.83 -42.99
CA GLY A 382 20.46 2.57 -43.66
C GLY A 382 20.98 3.64 -44.62
N VAL A 383 22.01 4.41 -44.22
CA VAL A 383 22.61 5.44 -45.08
C VAL A 383 23.39 4.79 -46.24
N VAL A 384 24.09 3.69 -46.02
CA VAL A 384 24.75 2.96 -47.12
C VAL A 384 23.71 2.44 -48.13
N PHE A 385 22.64 1.84 -47.64
CA PHE A 385 21.55 1.31 -48.46
C PHE A 385 20.87 2.43 -49.29
N LEU A 386 20.55 3.55 -48.66
CA LEU A 386 19.96 4.71 -49.32
C LEU A 386 20.92 5.28 -50.35
N ALA A 387 22.22 5.39 -50.07
CA ALA A 387 23.23 5.85 -50.98
C ALA A 387 23.40 4.90 -52.19
N GLU A 388 23.18 3.59 -52.01
CA GLU A 388 23.22 2.63 -53.12
C GLU A 388 22.00 2.72 -54.01
N ILE A 389 20.79 2.92 -53.48
CA ILE A 389 19.57 3.11 -54.25
C ILE A 389 19.61 4.40 -55.09
N LEU A 390 20.16 5.49 -54.51
CA LEU A 390 20.26 6.77 -55.18
C LEU A 390 21.36 6.81 -56.26
N ASP A 391 22.31 5.90 -56.21
CA ASP A 391 23.44 5.82 -57.15
C ASP A 391 23.11 4.90 -58.33
N LYS A 392 22.54 5.48 -59.39
CA LYS A 392 22.17 4.80 -60.62
C LYS A 392 23.34 4.55 -61.58
N SER A 393 24.61 4.68 -61.16
CA SER A 393 25.76 4.51 -62.02
C SER A 393 26.08 3.01 -62.22
N ILE A 394 26.10 2.60 -63.49
CA ILE A 394 26.49 1.24 -63.91
C ILE A 394 27.98 1.06 -63.67
N ARG A 395 28.41 0.11 -62.81
CA ARG A 395 29.79 -0.02 -62.37
C ARG A 395 30.36 -1.45 -62.49
N GLY A 396 29.56 -2.40 -62.91
CA GLY A 396 29.98 -3.79 -63.05
C GLY A 396 29.85 -4.34 -64.46
N SER A 397 30.75 -5.23 -64.88
CA SER A 397 30.65 -5.92 -66.18
C SER A 397 29.36 -6.75 -66.29
N ARG A 398 28.78 -7.20 -65.18
CA ARG A 398 27.48 -7.90 -65.12
C ARG A 398 26.31 -6.97 -65.40
N GLU A 399 26.30 -5.74 -64.88
CA GLU A 399 25.27 -4.74 -65.14
C GLU A 399 25.30 -4.25 -66.60
N LEU A 400 26.50 -4.13 -67.18
CA LEU A 400 26.69 -3.84 -68.62
C LEU A 400 26.16 -4.96 -69.52
N ALA A 401 26.33 -6.23 -69.14
CA ALA A 401 25.88 -7.38 -69.93
C ALA A 401 24.35 -7.45 -70.07
N GLY A 402 23.57 -6.81 -69.10
CA GLY A 402 22.13 -6.71 -69.20
C GLY A 402 21.62 -5.59 -70.10
N VAL A 403 22.47 -4.62 -70.47
CA VAL A 403 22.09 -3.41 -71.27
C VAL A 403 22.71 -3.44 -72.68
N VAL A 404 23.90 -4.07 -72.81
CA VAL A 404 24.64 -4.13 -74.10
C VAL A 404 25.12 -5.55 -74.34
N ASP A 405 25.05 -6.04 -75.61
CA ASP A 405 25.53 -7.38 -75.99
C ASP A 405 27.00 -7.52 -75.58
N SER A 406 27.31 -8.55 -74.77
CA SER A 406 28.65 -8.79 -74.19
C SER A 406 29.78 -8.95 -75.25
N ARG A 407 29.40 -9.19 -76.51
CA ARG A 407 30.33 -9.27 -77.70
C ARG A 407 30.87 -7.93 -78.15
N LEU A 408 30.23 -6.80 -77.74
CA LEU A 408 30.59 -5.44 -78.14
C LEU A 408 31.33 -4.66 -77.03
N VAL A 409 31.54 -5.26 -75.86
CA VAL A 409 32.15 -4.57 -74.72
C VAL A 409 33.60 -5.04 -74.57
N VAL A 410 34.56 -4.15 -74.77
CA VAL A 410 35.98 -4.35 -74.47
C VAL A 410 36.30 -3.64 -73.17
N ALA A 411 36.68 -4.39 -72.14
CA ALA A 411 37.13 -3.83 -70.86
C ALA A 411 38.60 -3.38 -70.96
N ILE A 412 38.83 -2.06 -70.93
CA ILE A 412 40.17 -1.50 -70.86
C ILE A 412 40.53 -1.37 -69.38
N PRO A 413 41.59 -2.09 -68.90
CA PRO A 413 41.99 -1.98 -67.48
C PRO A 413 42.53 -0.58 -67.20
N TYR A 414 41.95 0.08 -66.19
CA TYR A 414 42.42 1.39 -65.71
C TYR A 414 43.75 1.25 -65.01
N ILE A 415 44.78 1.85 -65.55
CA ILE A 415 46.13 1.87 -64.99
C ILE A 415 46.22 3.13 -64.10
N SER A 416 46.09 2.94 -62.75
CA SER A 416 46.21 4.02 -61.78
C SER A 416 47.65 4.50 -61.72
N THR A 417 47.88 5.81 -61.80
CA THR A 417 49.20 6.42 -61.64
C THR A 417 49.60 6.41 -60.17
N ALA A 418 50.91 6.33 -59.91
CA ALA A 418 51.42 6.36 -58.49
C ALA A 418 51.01 7.63 -57.74
N GLY A 419 50.75 8.73 -58.44
CA GLY A 419 50.21 9.99 -57.85
C GLY A 419 48.78 9.87 -57.38
N GLU A 420 47.90 9.21 -58.13
CA GLU A 420 46.49 9.00 -57.78
C GLU A 420 46.34 8.05 -56.58
N ILE A 421 47.15 7.00 -56.56
CA ILE A 421 47.16 6.06 -55.41
C ILE A 421 47.60 6.81 -54.13
N ARG A 422 48.59 7.70 -54.25
CA ARG A 422 49.07 8.49 -53.11
C ARG A 422 48.06 9.52 -52.66
N GLN A 423 47.36 10.22 -53.58
CA GLN A 423 46.26 11.13 -53.24
C GLN A 423 45.07 10.43 -52.63
N ARG A 424 44.69 9.25 -53.11
CA ARG A 424 43.60 8.45 -52.56
C ARG A 424 43.93 7.98 -51.13
N LYS A 425 45.17 7.50 -50.92
CA LYS A 425 45.66 7.15 -49.60
C LYS A 425 45.68 8.37 -48.67
N ARG A 426 46.15 9.53 -49.10
CA ARG A 426 46.12 10.77 -48.28
C ARG A 426 44.69 11.20 -47.90
N LYS A 427 43.71 11.16 -48.81
CA LYS A 427 42.32 11.48 -48.54
C LYS A 427 41.76 10.51 -47.50
N ILE A 428 42.05 9.21 -47.60
CA ILE A 428 41.62 8.18 -46.67
C ILE A 428 42.25 8.42 -45.28
N VAL A 429 43.56 8.68 -45.22
CA VAL A 429 44.27 8.96 -43.96
C VAL A 429 43.78 10.24 -43.30
N LEU A 430 43.56 11.32 -44.07
CA LEU A 430 43.00 12.56 -43.56
C LEU A 430 41.59 12.33 -42.96
N LEU A 431 40.77 11.56 -43.63
CA LEU A 431 39.40 11.27 -43.18
C LEU A 431 39.40 10.39 -41.91
N TRP A 432 40.29 9.40 -41.83
CA TRP A 432 40.47 8.64 -40.59
C TRP A 432 41.05 9.49 -39.46
N ALA A 433 41.97 10.43 -39.78
CA ALA A 433 42.51 11.36 -38.80
C ALA A 433 41.42 12.34 -38.27
N THR A 434 40.57 12.90 -39.17
CA THR A 434 39.45 13.77 -38.73
C THR A 434 38.44 12.99 -37.92
N LEU A 435 38.09 11.76 -38.31
CA LEU A 435 37.21 10.90 -37.54
C LEU A 435 37.80 10.58 -36.16
N ALA A 436 39.09 10.27 -36.06
CA ALA A 436 39.77 10.01 -34.79
C ALA A 436 39.81 11.27 -33.90
N VAL A 437 40.03 12.44 -34.47
CA VAL A 437 40.01 13.72 -33.74
C VAL A 437 38.61 14.04 -33.17
N VAL A 438 37.57 13.81 -33.98
CA VAL A 438 36.15 14.00 -33.54
C VAL A 438 35.80 13.00 -32.42
N LEU A 439 36.22 11.74 -32.56
CA LEU A 439 36.06 10.69 -31.55
C LEU A 439 36.78 11.07 -30.26
N PHE A 440 38.04 11.51 -30.35
CA PHE A 440 38.84 11.90 -29.20
C PHE A 440 38.29 13.15 -28.53
N ALA A 441 37.86 14.15 -29.30
CA ALA A 441 37.23 15.36 -28.77
C ALA A 441 35.88 15.05 -28.09
N GLY A 442 35.06 14.16 -28.66
CA GLY A 442 33.82 13.67 -28.07
C GLY A 442 34.07 12.92 -26.75
N LEU A 443 35.09 12.04 -26.75
CA LEU A 443 35.51 11.32 -25.55
C LEU A 443 36.04 12.26 -24.47
N ALA A 444 36.89 13.23 -24.86
CA ALA A 444 37.45 14.22 -23.94
C ALA A 444 36.37 15.13 -23.37
N ALA A 445 35.43 15.58 -24.19
CA ALA A 445 34.27 16.35 -23.72
C ALA A 445 33.41 15.55 -22.75
N ALA A 446 33.14 14.28 -23.03
CA ALA A 446 32.37 13.40 -22.15
C ALA A 446 33.10 13.10 -20.84
N LEU A 447 34.41 12.89 -20.89
CA LEU A 447 35.27 12.77 -19.70
C LEU A 447 35.30 14.07 -18.89
N TYR A 448 35.43 15.22 -19.55
CA TYR A 448 35.40 16.53 -18.90
C TYR A 448 34.07 16.81 -18.20
N ILE A 449 32.94 16.52 -18.86
CA ILE A 449 31.60 16.64 -18.29
C ILE A 449 31.44 15.61 -17.16
N GLY A 450 31.86 14.37 -17.34
CA GLY A 450 31.86 13.32 -16.32
C GLY A 450 32.70 13.69 -15.10
N ILE A 451 33.87 14.28 -15.29
CA ILE A 451 34.74 14.73 -14.20
C ILE A 451 34.14 15.95 -13.49
N GLN A 452 33.49 16.87 -14.18
CA GLN A 452 32.82 18.01 -13.53
C GLN A 452 31.60 17.59 -12.69
N ILE A 453 30.92 16.52 -13.08
CA ILE A 453 29.78 15.98 -12.33
C ILE A 453 30.24 15.09 -11.16
N ASP A 454 31.37 14.40 -11.29
CA ASP A 454 31.89 13.44 -10.31
C ASP A 454 32.97 13.98 -9.37
N PHE A 455 33.37 15.27 -9.47
CA PHE A 455 34.42 15.80 -8.59
C PHE A 455 33.99 15.88 -7.11
N SER A 456 32.67 15.81 -6.81
CA SER A 456 32.16 15.59 -5.45
C SER A 456 32.45 14.17 -4.91
N TRP A 457 32.90 13.26 -5.76
CA TRP A 457 33.26 11.88 -5.43
C TRP A 457 34.72 11.73 -4.97
N PHE A 458 35.57 12.73 -5.25
CA PHE A 458 37.01 12.70 -4.92
C PHE A 458 37.34 13.15 -3.49
N ASP A 459 36.40 13.80 -2.80
CA ASP A 459 36.46 14.08 -1.35
C ASP A 459 36.07 12.84 -0.54
N ARG A 460 36.72 11.70 -0.83
CA ARG A 460 36.55 10.49 -0.05
C ARG A 460 37.45 10.46 1.17
N PRO A 461 36.91 10.13 2.35
CA PRO A 461 37.62 10.09 3.63
C PRO A 461 38.78 9.05 3.69
N TRP A 462 38.97 8.24 2.63
CA TRP A 462 40.08 7.29 2.57
C TRP A 462 41.46 7.96 2.31
N LEU A 463 41.48 9.13 1.69
CA LEU A 463 42.71 9.93 1.52
C LEU A 463 43.16 10.47 2.87
N ASP A 464 42.26 10.80 3.78
CA ASP A 464 42.60 11.24 5.15
C ASP A 464 43.12 10.10 6.01
N SER A 465 42.75 8.85 5.71
CA SER A 465 43.29 7.68 6.42
C SER A 465 44.72 7.35 5.98
N LEU A 466 45.11 7.61 4.72
CA LEU A 466 46.48 7.40 4.24
C LEU A 466 47.43 8.49 4.78
N THR A 467 46.96 9.72 4.97
CA THR A 467 47.78 10.79 5.56
C THR A 467 47.99 10.64 7.07
N ARG A 468 47.18 9.83 7.74
CA ARG A 468 47.34 9.48 9.18
C ARG A 468 48.29 8.32 9.42
N LEU A 469 48.64 7.52 8.37
CA LEU A 469 49.58 6.42 8.48
C LEU A 469 51.02 6.85 8.14
N THR A 470 51.24 8.11 7.69
CA THR A 470 52.52 8.68 7.38
C THR A 470 52.99 9.75 8.37
N LYS A 471 52.28 9.90 9.48
CA LYS A 471 52.72 10.60 10.69
C LYS A 471 52.73 9.59 11.85
#